data_2625b2d95b6715e4dcc0cde3bf8f7d79
#
_entry.id   2625b2d95b6715e4dcc0cde3bf8f7d79
#
_cell.length_a   1.000
_cell.length_b   1.000
_cell.length_c   1.000
_cell.angle_alpha   90.00
_cell.angle_beta   90.00
_cell.angle_gamma   90.00
#
_symmetry.space_group_name_H-M   'P 1'
#
loop_
_entity.id
_entity.type
_entity.pdbx_description
1 polymer ?
#
loop_
_entity_poly.entity_id
_entity_poly.type
_entity_poly.pdbx_seq_one_letter_code
_entity_poly.pdbx_strand_id
1 'polypeptide(L)'
;MRDRDRWVLTDGAWTASASERHRTVADPATGEPVGDFPAGCAEDVERAVDSARRAQPGWARTAPAERAACLHRMAERIEARADELAELVTGEMGKPIGDSRGGVAAGIGTLRQYAELGPLHRGRSLQGGWDATDLMVHEPRGVVAVITPWNDPVAIACGLLGAAVVTGNTVVHKPSERTPHSGALLAELMAAELPPGVLTMVPGDRHAGEALAAHPGVDLVAHVGSTAAGRAIAAVAARTGAATLLENGGKDPLIVDTGVDVKWAAGQAATGCFANAGQICTSAERIYVHRDVAEEFLAALVQRAEELRVGPGRDEETALGPLVDRAQRDVVDRHVRGAIEAGARLLTGGYVPEGPGAFYPPTVLADCTENMDVMREETFGPVAAVRVVESFDEALELARESRYGLAATVLTPSMANAQRAWRELPVGTVKINAVFGGAPGGAAQPLRASGHGFGYGPELLDEMTHTKVVHLSPLP
;
A
#
# COMPACT_ATOMS: atom_id res chain seq x y z
N MET A 1 12.13 24.05 -7.42
CA MET A 1 10.89 24.02 -8.20
C MET A 1 11.24 23.39 -9.54
N ARG A 2 10.72 22.18 -9.83
CA ARG A 2 10.98 21.55 -11.12
C ARG A 2 10.49 22.45 -12.24
N ASP A 3 11.23 22.41 -13.36
CA ASP A 3 10.76 22.93 -14.64
C ASP A 3 9.44 22.18 -14.95
N ARG A 4 8.32 22.91 -15.02
CA ARG A 4 6.95 22.36 -15.08
C ARG A 4 6.74 21.40 -16.26
N ASP A 5 7.67 21.37 -17.21
CA ASP A 5 7.56 20.59 -18.44
C ASP A 5 8.34 19.25 -18.41
N ARG A 6 9.10 18.96 -17.34
CA ARG A 6 9.97 17.77 -17.26
C ARG A 6 9.48 16.77 -16.23
N TRP A 7 8.81 15.74 -16.69
CA TRP A 7 8.14 14.75 -15.84
C TRP A 7 8.56 13.30 -16.06
N VAL A 8 9.30 13.01 -17.13
CA VAL A 8 9.78 11.66 -17.42
C VAL A 8 11.24 11.57 -17.07
N LEU A 9 11.59 10.66 -16.15
CA LEU A 9 12.97 10.39 -15.76
C LEU A 9 13.50 9.19 -16.57
N THR A 10 14.46 9.44 -17.45
CA THR A 10 15.14 8.42 -18.25
C THR A 10 16.62 8.73 -18.35
N ASP A 11 17.48 7.70 -18.36
CA ASP A 11 18.95 7.85 -18.48
C ASP A 11 19.55 8.88 -17.50
N GLY A 12 18.98 8.98 -16.29
CA GLY A 12 19.39 9.93 -15.25
C GLY A 12 18.97 11.37 -15.48
N ALA A 13 18.20 11.68 -16.52
CA ALA A 13 17.75 13.02 -16.86
C ALA A 13 16.22 13.14 -16.87
N TRP A 14 15.73 14.30 -16.42
CA TRP A 14 14.32 14.66 -16.54
C TRP A 14 14.03 15.24 -17.92
N THR A 15 13.05 14.71 -18.61
CA THR A 15 12.61 15.12 -19.95
C THR A 15 11.12 15.44 -19.98
N ALA A 16 10.67 16.14 -21.03
CA ALA A 16 9.26 16.38 -21.24
C ALA A 16 8.53 15.05 -21.54
N SER A 17 7.27 14.98 -21.12
CA SER A 17 6.36 13.92 -21.55
C SER A 17 5.96 14.13 -23.01
N ALA A 18 5.76 13.05 -23.74
CA ALA A 18 5.17 13.08 -25.08
C ALA A 18 3.64 13.26 -25.05
N SER A 19 3.02 13.19 -23.86
CA SER A 19 1.59 13.38 -23.70
C SER A 19 1.21 14.86 -23.74
N GLU A 20 0.29 15.23 -24.62
CA GLU A 20 -0.32 16.55 -24.67
C GLU A 20 -1.40 16.75 -23.59
N ARG A 21 -1.88 15.64 -22.95
CA ARG A 21 -2.89 15.71 -21.91
C ARG A 21 -2.25 16.03 -20.57
N HIS A 22 -2.81 17.01 -19.88
CA HIS A 22 -2.43 17.39 -18.53
C HIS A 22 -3.58 17.14 -17.56
N ARG A 23 -3.24 16.95 -16.30
CA ARG A 23 -4.16 16.83 -15.17
C ARG A 23 -3.69 17.74 -14.05
N THR A 24 -4.64 18.24 -13.28
CA THR A 24 -4.38 19.05 -12.09
C THR A 24 -4.65 18.22 -10.85
N VAL A 25 -3.73 18.23 -9.89
CA VAL A 25 -3.98 17.76 -8.53
C VAL A 25 -4.49 18.92 -7.72
N ALA A 26 -5.58 18.72 -7.02
CA ALA A 26 -6.13 19.69 -6.09
C ALA A 26 -5.89 19.24 -4.64
N ASP A 27 -5.61 20.19 -3.76
CA ASP A 27 -5.59 19.96 -2.32
C ASP A 27 -7.00 19.51 -1.87
N PRO A 28 -7.16 18.31 -1.32
CA PRO A 28 -8.48 17.77 -1.01
C PRO A 28 -9.17 18.48 0.16
N ALA A 29 -8.44 19.32 0.92
CA ALA A 29 -9.04 20.12 1.99
C ALA A 29 -9.68 21.41 1.47
N THR A 30 -9.08 22.01 0.44
CA THR A 30 -9.49 23.34 -0.04
C THR A 30 -10.08 23.32 -1.45
N GLY A 31 -9.74 22.33 -2.26
CA GLY A 31 -10.03 22.26 -3.69
C GLY A 31 -9.12 23.12 -4.56
N GLU A 32 -8.15 23.82 -3.96
CA GLU A 32 -7.19 24.65 -4.68
C GLU A 32 -6.14 23.81 -5.42
N PRO A 33 -5.65 24.25 -6.59
CA PRO A 33 -4.64 23.51 -7.33
C PRO A 33 -3.32 23.39 -6.56
N VAL A 34 -2.82 22.17 -6.39
CA VAL A 34 -1.45 21.89 -5.93
C VAL A 34 -0.47 22.03 -7.10
N GLY A 35 -0.83 21.52 -8.27
CA GLY A 35 -0.03 21.62 -9.48
C GLY A 35 -0.55 20.74 -10.61
N ASP A 36 0.02 20.97 -11.79
CA ASP A 36 -0.30 20.24 -13.02
C ASP A 36 0.78 19.18 -13.29
N PHE A 37 0.38 18.09 -13.96
CA PHE A 37 1.29 17.06 -14.44
C PHE A 37 0.74 16.42 -15.73
N PRO A 38 1.61 15.88 -16.62
CA PRO A 38 1.15 15.18 -17.82
C PRO A 38 0.53 13.84 -17.48
N ALA A 39 -0.52 13.47 -18.20
CA ALA A 39 -1.21 12.18 -18.00
C ALA A 39 -0.39 10.95 -18.44
N GLY A 40 0.82 11.17 -18.96
CA GLY A 40 1.67 10.12 -19.51
C GLY A 40 1.08 9.45 -20.75
N CYS A 41 1.90 8.73 -21.48
CA CYS A 41 1.48 7.97 -22.67
C CYS A 41 2.38 6.75 -22.91
N ALA A 42 2.02 5.93 -23.92
CA ALA A 42 2.78 4.74 -24.27
C ALA A 42 4.23 5.05 -24.71
N GLU A 43 4.46 6.20 -25.35
CA GLU A 43 5.80 6.64 -25.78
C GLU A 43 6.69 6.96 -24.56
N ASP A 44 6.14 7.56 -23.51
CA ASP A 44 6.87 7.80 -22.27
C ASP A 44 7.27 6.48 -21.60
N VAL A 45 6.35 5.51 -21.60
CA VAL A 45 6.60 4.15 -21.09
C VAL A 45 7.69 3.46 -21.88
N GLU A 46 7.62 3.47 -23.22
CA GLU A 46 8.64 2.88 -24.09
C GLU A 46 10.04 3.43 -23.77
N ARG A 47 10.18 4.77 -23.72
CA ARG A 47 11.45 5.42 -23.40
C ARG A 47 11.99 5.01 -22.01
N ALA A 48 11.11 4.91 -21.02
CA ALA A 48 11.49 4.55 -19.66
C ALA A 48 11.91 3.08 -19.54
N VAL A 49 11.16 2.17 -20.16
CA VAL A 49 11.50 0.74 -20.19
C VAL A 49 12.80 0.50 -20.98
N ASP A 50 12.99 1.13 -22.12
CA ASP A 50 14.22 1.05 -22.90
C ASP A 50 15.44 1.52 -22.12
N SER A 51 15.32 2.64 -21.39
CA SER A 51 16.36 3.14 -20.51
C SER A 51 16.70 2.12 -19.41
N ALA A 52 15.69 1.56 -18.74
CA ALA A 52 15.86 0.54 -17.71
C ALA A 52 16.50 -0.75 -18.28
N ARG A 53 16.09 -1.20 -19.46
CA ARG A 53 16.66 -2.37 -20.15
C ARG A 53 18.14 -2.20 -20.47
N ARG A 54 18.55 -1.02 -20.93
CA ARG A 54 19.98 -0.75 -21.22
C ARG A 54 20.83 -0.77 -19.95
N ALA A 55 20.31 -0.26 -18.83
CA ALA A 55 21.03 -0.19 -17.57
C ALA A 55 21.12 -1.55 -16.83
N GLN A 56 20.14 -2.43 -17.04
CA GLN A 56 19.93 -3.65 -16.29
C GLN A 56 21.16 -4.58 -16.23
N PRO A 57 21.85 -4.93 -17.34
CA PRO A 57 23.00 -5.83 -17.28
C PRO A 57 24.19 -5.28 -16.50
N GLY A 58 24.36 -3.97 -16.47
CA GLY A 58 25.41 -3.30 -15.66
C GLY A 58 25.07 -3.36 -14.17
N TRP A 59 23.83 -3.02 -13.84
CA TRP A 59 23.36 -3.01 -12.46
C TRP A 59 23.32 -4.39 -11.83
N ALA A 60 22.89 -5.42 -12.56
CA ALA A 60 22.89 -6.81 -12.10
C ALA A 60 24.28 -7.33 -11.72
N ARG A 61 25.34 -6.80 -12.35
CA ARG A 61 26.74 -7.16 -12.05
C ARG A 61 27.35 -6.35 -10.90
N THR A 62 26.68 -5.27 -10.46
CA THR A 62 27.13 -4.48 -9.32
C THR A 62 27.09 -5.33 -8.05
N ALA A 63 28.16 -5.27 -7.25
CA ALA A 63 28.25 -6.06 -6.03
C ALA A 63 27.08 -5.74 -5.06
N PRO A 64 26.52 -6.74 -4.35
CA PRO A 64 25.41 -6.51 -3.42
C PRO A 64 25.69 -5.43 -2.36
N ALA A 65 26.93 -5.36 -1.85
CA ALA A 65 27.33 -4.34 -0.89
C ALA A 65 27.32 -2.91 -1.48
N GLU A 66 27.64 -2.76 -2.76
CA GLU A 66 27.58 -1.46 -3.44
C GLU A 66 26.13 -1.03 -3.68
N ARG A 67 25.25 -1.98 -4.06
CA ARG A 67 23.80 -1.72 -4.16
C ARG A 67 23.21 -1.30 -2.82
N ALA A 68 23.58 -2.01 -1.74
CA ALA A 68 23.19 -1.65 -0.37
C ALA A 68 23.64 -0.24 0.03
N ALA A 69 24.89 0.13 -0.29
CA ALA A 69 25.40 1.47 -0.03
C ALA A 69 24.60 2.57 -0.76
N CYS A 70 24.08 2.29 -1.96
CA CYS A 70 23.16 3.21 -2.65
C CYS A 70 21.87 3.42 -1.85
N LEU A 71 21.27 2.36 -1.31
CA LEU A 71 20.04 2.47 -0.50
C LEU A 71 20.26 3.31 0.78
N HIS A 72 21.40 3.17 1.44
CA HIS A 72 21.73 4.02 2.59
C HIS A 72 21.81 5.50 2.20
N ARG A 73 22.47 5.84 1.09
CA ARG A 73 22.55 7.23 0.60
C ARG A 73 21.17 7.76 0.15
N MET A 74 20.33 6.91 -0.46
CA MET A 74 18.93 7.28 -0.76
C MET A 74 18.17 7.64 0.51
N ALA A 75 18.30 6.82 1.56
CA ALA A 75 17.64 7.07 2.84
C ALA A 75 18.10 8.40 3.46
N GLU A 76 19.41 8.69 3.45
CA GLU A 76 19.97 9.97 3.93
C GLU A 76 19.45 11.16 3.12
N ARG A 77 19.37 11.03 1.79
CA ARG A 77 18.88 12.08 0.90
C ARG A 77 17.39 12.36 1.09
N ILE A 78 16.58 11.31 1.30
CA ILE A 78 15.16 11.45 1.62
C ILE A 78 14.99 12.09 3.00
N GLU A 79 15.76 11.66 3.99
CA GLU A 79 15.74 12.23 5.36
C GLU A 79 16.05 13.73 5.35
N ALA A 80 17.01 14.17 4.54
CA ALA A 80 17.36 15.59 4.41
C ALA A 80 16.21 16.45 3.81
N ARG A 81 15.21 15.85 3.17
CA ARG A 81 14.05 16.53 2.58
C ARG A 81 12.71 15.93 3.06
N ALA A 82 12.71 15.32 4.25
CA ALA A 82 11.55 14.60 4.76
C ALA A 82 10.31 15.50 4.95
N ASP A 83 10.49 16.71 5.50
CA ASP A 83 9.39 17.65 5.70
C ASP A 83 8.78 18.10 4.36
N GLU A 84 9.58 18.35 3.32
CA GLU A 84 9.07 18.70 2.00
C GLU A 84 8.24 17.58 1.38
N LEU A 85 8.68 16.33 1.51
CA LEU A 85 7.90 15.17 1.07
C LEU A 85 6.60 15.04 1.86
N ALA A 86 6.64 15.21 3.18
CA ALA A 86 5.46 15.15 4.02
C ALA A 86 4.43 16.26 3.67
N GLU A 87 4.91 17.48 3.43
CA GLU A 87 4.05 18.59 2.99
C GLU A 87 3.39 18.33 1.62
N LEU A 88 4.15 17.74 0.67
CA LEU A 88 3.58 17.34 -0.61
C LEU A 88 2.51 16.25 -0.45
N VAL A 89 2.78 15.19 0.33
CA VAL A 89 1.81 14.12 0.60
C VAL A 89 0.54 14.69 1.22
N THR A 90 0.67 15.54 2.25
CA THR A 90 -0.47 16.20 2.89
C THR A 90 -1.25 17.06 1.90
N GLY A 91 -0.56 17.85 1.08
CA GLY A 91 -1.21 18.72 0.09
C GLY A 91 -1.89 17.97 -1.04
N GLU A 92 -1.36 16.82 -1.47
CA GLU A 92 -1.91 16.05 -2.58
C GLU A 92 -3.06 15.11 -2.18
N MET A 93 -3.00 14.54 -0.94
CA MET A 93 -3.98 13.52 -0.55
C MET A 93 -4.71 13.78 0.78
N GLY A 94 -4.36 14.86 1.49
CA GLY A 94 -5.09 15.30 2.68
C GLY A 94 -4.69 14.63 4.01
N LYS A 95 -3.73 13.71 4.00
CA LYS A 95 -3.24 13.03 5.22
C LYS A 95 -2.77 14.05 6.25
N PRO A 96 -3.09 13.89 7.56
CA PRO A 96 -2.54 14.75 8.60
C PRO A 96 -1.02 14.83 8.53
N ILE A 97 -0.44 16.00 8.73
CA ILE A 97 0.99 16.24 8.52
C ILE A 97 1.87 15.37 9.42
N GLY A 98 1.44 15.10 10.65
CA GLY A 98 2.11 14.16 11.55
C GLY A 98 2.17 12.75 10.98
N ASP A 99 1.06 12.27 10.39
CA ASP A 99 0.99 10.95 9.76
C ASP A 99 1.79 10.90 8.45
N SER A 100 1.85 12.02 7.71
CA SER A 100 2.68 12.12 6.50
C SER A 100 4.17 12.03 6.84
N ARG A 101 4.63 12.72 7.90
CA ARG A 101 6.00 12.58 8.45
C ARG A 101 6.27 11.14 8.89
N GLY A 102 5.31 10.49 9.55
CA GLY A 102 5.39 9.08 9.92
C GLY A 102 5.58 8.15 8.73
N GLY A 103 4.84 8.36 7.63
CA GLY A 103 4.97 7.59 6.39
C GLY A 103 6.32 7.79 5.71
N VAL A 104 6.85 9.01 5.68
CA VAL A 104 8.20 9.30 5.17
C VAL A 104 9.26 8.59 6.01
N ALA A 105 9.16 8.68 7.34
CA ALA A 105 10.09 8.01 8.26
C ALA A 105 10.06 6.48 8.10
N ALA A 106 8.87 5.89 7.91
CA ALA A 106 8.71 4.47 7.63
C ALA A 106 9.41 4.07 6.31
N GLY A 107 9.27 4.88 5.25
CA GLY A 107 9.97 4.67 3.98
C GLY A 107 11.49 4.69 4.14
N ILE A 108 12.04 5.65 4.89
CA ILE A 108 13.47 5.75 5.21
C ILE A 108 13.94 4.50 5.96
N GLY A 109 13.19 4.07 6.99
CA GLY A 109 13.49 2.87 7.76
C GLY A 109 13.50 1.61 6.89
N THR A 110 12.55 1.50 5.96
CA THR A 110 12.45 0.38 5.03
C THR A 110 13.61 0.32 4.05
N LEU A 111 14.07 1.45 3.51
CA LEU A 111 15.27 1.49 2.66
C LEU A 111 16.51 1.01 3.42
N ARG A 112 16.70 1.46 4.66
CA ARG A 112 17.81 1.01 5.53
C ARG A 112 17.72 -0.50 5.80
N GLN A 113 16.53 -1.02 6.08
CA GLN A 113 16.31 -2.45 6.26
C GLN A 113 16.70 -3.26 5.03
N TYR A 114 16.28 -2.86 3.82
CA TYR A 114 16.66 -3.55 2.60
C TYR A 114 18.14 -3.39 2.25
N ALA A 115 18.78 -2.29 2.61
CA ALA A 115 20.23 -2.14 2.49
C ALA A 115 20.98 -3.21 3.31
N GLU A 116 20.48 -3.53 4.50
CA GLU A 116 21.06 -4.57 5.36
C GLU A 116 20.71 -5.99 4.88
N LEU A 117 19.48 -6.22 4.44
CA LEU A 117 18.98 -7.52 3.99
C LEU A 117 19.55 -7.93 2.62
N GLY A 118 19.76 -6.98 1.70
CA GLY A 118 20.20 -7.27 0.33
C GLY A 118 21.46 -8.12 0.24
N PRO A 119 22.57 -7.77 0.92
CA PRO A 119 23.78 -8.60 0.94
C PRO A 119 23.60 -9.96 1.61
N LEU A 120 22.56 -10.13 2.43
CA LEU A 120 22.23 -11.38 3.11
C LEU A 120 21.28 -12.27 2.30
N HIS A 121 20.64 -11.76 1.26
CA HIS A 121 19.81 -12.51 0.33
C HIS A 121 20.67 -13.39 -0.57
N ARG A 122 20.94 -14.61 -0.12
CA ARG A 122 21.90 -15.55 -0.67
C ARG A 122 21.22 -16.80 -1.17
N GLY A 123 21.77 -17.38 -2.24
CA GLY A 123 21.49 -18.74 -2.61
C GLY A 123 22.05 -19.76 -1.60
N ARG A 124 22.05 -21.01 -1.96
CA ARG A 124 22.53 -22.13 -1.12
C ARG A 124 23.33 -23.13 -1.95
N SER A 125 24.31 -23.76 -1.31
CA SER A 125 24.96 -24.94 -1.85
C SER A 125 24.07 -26.17 -1.65
N LEU A 126 24.11 -27.08 -2.63
CA LEU A 126 23.42 -28.35 -2.57
C LEU A 126 24.47 -29.48 -2.41
N GLN A 127 24.07 -30.62 -1.89
CA GLN A 127 24.91 -31.80 -1.82
C GLN A 127 24.67 -32.67 -3.05
N GLY A 128 25.64 -32.70 -3.97
CA GLY A 128 25.66 -33.52 -5.16
C GLY A 128 26.72 -34.61 -5.10
N GLY A 129 27.26 -35.03 -6.25
CA GLY A 129 28.39 -35.94 -6.34
C GLY A 129 29.65 -35.36 -5.68
N TRP A 130 30.55 -36.23 -5.22
CA TRP A 130 31.79 -35.85 -4.52
C TRP A 130 32.66 -34.86 -5.32
N ASP A 131 32.67 -35.02 -6.62
CA ASP A 131 33.46 -34.30 -7.60
C ASP A 131 32.67 -33.18 -8.32
N ALA A 132 31.43 -32.94 -7.94
CA ALA A 132 30.56 -31.91 -8.50
C ALA A 132 30.34 -30.76 -7.52
N THR A 133 29.97 -29.58 -8.06
CA THR A 133 29.49 -28.44 -7.27
C THR A 133 28.11 -28.08 -7.74
N ASP A 134 27.16 -28.10 -6.81
CA ASP A 134 25.76 -27.77 -7.05
C ASP A 134 25.34 -26.55 -6.23
N LEU A 135 24.76 -25.56 -6.88
CA LEU A 135 24.32 -24.30 -6.27
C LEU A 135 22.88 -23.99 -6.70
N MET A 136 22.13 -23.36 -5.81
CA MET A 136 20.98 -22.55 -6.15
C MET A 136 21.35 -21.08 -5.93
N VAL A 137 21.21 -20.25 -6.95
CA VAL A 137 21.54 -18.82 -6.89
C VAL A 137 20.30 -17.97 -7.19
N HIS A 138 20.20 -16.80 -6.55
CA HIS A 138 19.20 -15.80 -6.85
C HIS A 138 19.73 -14.85 -7.92
N GLU A 139 18.97 -14.65 -8.97
CA GLU A 139 19.24 -13.67 -10.02
C GLU A 139 18.12 -12.65 -10.11
N PRO A 140 18.41 -11.38 -10.40
CA PRO A 140 17.37 -10.38 -10.59
C PRO A 140 16.43 -10.79 -11.73
N ARG A 141 15.14 -10.46 -11.62
CA ARG A 141 14.17 -10.72 -12.70
C ARG A 141 14.47 -9.91 -13.95
N GLY A 142 14.97 -8.67 -13.80
CA GLY A 142 15.30 -7.78 -14.91
C GLY A 142 14.75 -6.38 -14.72
N VAL A 143 13.74 -5.99 -15.50
CA VAL A 143 13.04 -4.71 -15.37
C VAL A 143 11.75 -4.91 -14.57
N VAL A 144 11.62 -4.18 -13.46
CA VAL A 144 10.45 -4.21 -12.59
C VAL A 144 9.62 -2.95 -12.80
N ALA A 145 8.38 -3.10 -13.21
CA ALA A 145 7.40 -2.03 -13.19
C ALA A 145 6.83 -1.90 -11.78
N VAL A 146 7.01 -0.76 -11.12
CA VAL A 146 6.49 -0.47 -9.78
C VAL A 146 5.38 0.55 -9.87
N ILE A 147 4.15 0.12 -9.62
CA ILE A 147 2.92 0.95 -9.68
C ILE A 147 2.41 1.13 -8.27
N THR A 148 2.57 2.36 -7.73
CA THR A 148 2.31 2.66 -6.32
C THR A 148 1.01 3.43 -6.10
N PRO A 149 0.36 3.24 -4.94
CA PRO A 149 -0.87 3.93 -4.57
C PRO A 149 -0.60 5.34 -4.05
N TRP A 150 -1.68 6.01 -3.67
CA TRP A 150 -1.70 7.39 -3.19
C TRP A 150 -1.83 7.52 -1.66
N ASN A 151 -2.31 6.49 -0.96
CA ASN A 151 -2.65 6.57 0.47
C ASN A 151 -1.45 6.58 1.41
N ASP A 152 -0.34 5.95 1.01
CA ASP A 152 0.98 6.05 1.66
C ASP A 152 2.10 6.00 0.61
N PRO A 153 2.21 7.05 -0.24
CA PRO A 153 2.96 6.99 -1.49
C PRO A 153 4.47 6.84 -1.27
N VAL A 154 5.01 7.38 -0.18
CA VAL A 154 6.45 7.32 0.12
C VAL A 154 6.85 5.99 0.72
N ALA A 155 6.16 5.53 1.77
CA ALA A 155 6.50 4.28 2.45
C ALA A 155 6.42 3.07 1.51
N ILE A 156 5.31 2.97 0.76
CA ILE A 156 5.09 1.85 -0.17
C ILE A 156 6.08 1.89 -1.33
N ALA A 157 6.33 3.08 -1.90
CA ALA A 157 7.32 3.20 -2.97
C ALA A 157 8.73 2.83 -2.50
N CYS A 158 9.18 3.32 -1.34
CA CYS A 158 10.48 2.97 -0.77
C CYS A 158 10.62 1.44 -0.56
N GLY A 159 9.55 0.77 -0.14
CA GLY A 159 9.52 -0.68 0.01
C GLY A 159 9.79 -1.42 -1.30
N LEU A 160 8.94 -1.19 -2.30
CA LEU A 160 9.03 -1.88 -3.59
C LEU A 160 10.30 -1.51 -4.39
N LEU A 161 10.61 -0.20 -4.46
CA LEU A 161 11.79 0.30 -5.17
C LEU A 161 13.08 -0.18 -4.50
N GLY A 162 13.16 -0.11 -3.17
CA GLY A 162 14.33 -0.55 -2.41
C GLY A 162 14.63 -2.03 -2.59
N ALA A 163 13.61 -2.89 -2.46
CA ALA A 163 13.74 -4.32 -2.66
C ALA A 163 14.17 -4.67 -4.10
N ALA A 164 13.56 -4.03 -5.11
CA ALA A 164 13.91 -4.26 -6.51
C ALA A 164 15.35 -3.83 -6.82
N VAL A 165 15.75 -2.64 -6.37
CA VAL A 165 17.10 -2.09 -6.64
C VAL A 165 18.19 -2.90 -5.93
N VAL A 166 18.00 -3.25 -4.65
CA VAL A 166 19.03 -3.98 -3.89
C VAL A 166 19.28 -5.39 -4.42
N THR A 167 18.25 -6.03 -5.01
CA THR A 167 18.36 -7.35 -5.64
C THR A 167 18.93 -7.32 -7.06
N GLY A 168 19.24 -6.12 -7.60
CA GLY A 168 19.91 -5.95 -8.89
C GLY A 168 18.98 -5.76 -10.08
N ASN A 169 17.69 -5.50 -9.84
CA ASN A 169 16.75 -5.11 -10.89
C ASN A 169 16.88 -3.62 -11.22
N THR A 170 16.50 -3.25 -12.42
CA THR A 170 16.17 -1.87 -12.78
C THR A 170 14.67 -1.65 -12.67
N VAL A 171 14.26 -0.41 -12.47
CA VAL A 171 12.87 -0.10 -12.11
C VAL A 171 12.29 1.01 -12.99
N VAL A 172 11.05 0.81 -13.40
CA VAL A 172 10.18 1.86 -13.95
C VAL A 172 9.11 2.18 -12.93
N HIS A 173 9.22 3.31 -12.24
CA HIS A 173 8.26 3.76 -11.24
C HIS A 173 7.12 4.55 -11.89
N LYS A 174 5.88 4.13 -11.64
CA LYS A 174 4.67 4.91 -11.94
C LYS A 174 3.94 5.25 -10.64
N PRO A 175 4.14 6.44 -10.07
CA PRO A 175 3.37 6.89 -8.92
C PRO A 175 1.89 7.08 -9.29
N SER A 176 1.02 7.10 -8.27
CA SER A 176 -0.39 7.42 -8.47
C SER A 176 -0.57 8.82 -9.06
N GLU A 177 -1.55 8.97 -9.94
CA GLU A 177 -1.99 10.25 -10.47
C GLU A 177 -2.59 11.20 -9.42
N ARG A 178 -2.85 10.71 -8.23
CA ARG A 178 -3.34 11.49 -7.08
C ARG A 178 -2.22 12.09 -6.25
N THR A 179 -1.00 11.49 -6.36
CA THR A 179 0.20 11.94 -5.62
C THR A 179 1.42 12.02 -6.54
N PRO A 180 1.32 12.74 -7.69
CA PRO A 180 2.38 12.74 -8.69
C PRO A 180 3.60 13.57 -8.26
N HIS A 181 3.42 14.66 -7.52
CA HIS A 181 4.52 15.55 -7.12
C HIS A 181 5.39 14.91 -6.05
N SER A 182 4.79 14.28 -5.02
CA SER A 182 5.52 13.51 -4.01
C SER A 182 6.24 12.31 -4.63
N GLY A 183 5.59 11.57 -5.54
CA GLY A 183 6.21 10.47 -6.27
C GLY A 183 7.38 10.92 -7.15
N ALA A 184 7.25 12.07 -7.80
CA ALA A 184 8.30 12.64 -8.63
C ALA A 184 9.47 13.18 -7.81
N LEU A 185 9.23 13.81 -6.64
CA LEU A 185 10.31 14.22 -5.73
C LEU A 185 11.04 13.00 -5.19
N LEU A 186 10.32 11.97 -4.77
CA LEU A 186 10.91 10.72 -4.29
C LEU A 186 11.81 10.09 -5.36
N ALA A 187 11.33 9.98 -6.62
CA ALA A 187 12.12 9.44 -7.72
C ALA A 187 13.40 10.27 -7.99
N GLU A 188 13.33 11.60 -7.88
CA GLU A 188 14.49 12.49 -7.99
C GLU A 188 15.54 12.18 -6.92
N LEU A 189 15.11 12.09 -5.66
CA LEU A 189 15.99 11.86 -4.53
C LEU A 189 16.68 10.49 -4.62
N MET A 190 15.93 9.46 -5.02
CA MET A 190 16.47 8.11 -5.13
C MET A 190 17.38 7.93 -6.35
N ALA A 191 16.97 8.44 -7.52
CA ALA A 191 17.74 8.28 -8.76
C ALA A 191 19.08 9.00 -8.72
N ALA A 192 19.21 10.07 -7.94
CA ALA A 192 20.48 10.79 -7.76
C ALA A 192 21.61 9.93 -7.15
N GLU A 193 21.26 8.82 -6.50
CA GLU A 193 22.24 7.89 -5.88
C GLU A 193 22.46 6.62 -6.72
N LEU A 194 21.91 6.57 -7.93
CA LEU A 194 21.95 5.41 -8.82
C LEU A 194 22.61 5.74 -10.17
N PRO A 195 23.20 4.76 -10.83
CA PRO A 195 23.59 4.92 -12.22
C PRO A 195 22.38 5.28 -13.12
N PRO A 196 22.59 6.07 -14.17
CA PRO A 196 21.54 6.42 -15.12
C PRO A 196 20.79 5.19 -15.64
N GLY A 197 19.45 5.26 -15.63
CA GLY A 197 18.55 4.20 -16.10
C GLY A 197 18.23 3.10 -15.07
N VAL A 198 18.91 3.02 -13.92
CA VAL A 198 18.58 2.02 -12.89
C VAL A 198 17.21 2.30 -12.26
N LEU A 199 16.89 3.57 -12.04
CA LEU A 199 15.54 4.02 -11.69
C LEU A 199 15.07 5.01 -12.75
N THR A 200 13.95 4.69 -13.37
CA THR A 200 13.22 5.56 -14.28
C THR A 200 11.84 5.87 -13.71
N MET A 201 11.20 6.93 -14.17
CA MET A 201 9.87 7.31 -13.68
C MET A 201 9.01 7.83 -14.81
N VAL A 202 7.76 7.39 -14.86
CA VAL A 202 6.74 7.84 -15.80
C VAL A 202 5.57 8.41 -15.00
N PRO A 203 5.15 9.65 -15.24
CA PRO A 203 3.90 10.16 -14.70
C PRO A 203 2.72 9.49 -15.38
N GLY A 204 1.55 9.58 -14.80
CA GLY A 204 0.39 9.26 -15.57
C GLY A 204 -0.72 8.57 -14.83
N ASP A 205 -1.85 8.51 -15.55
CA ASP A 205 -3.09 7.90 -15.12
C ASP A 205 -3.13 6.39 -15.47
N ARG A 206 -4.35 5.83 -15.45
CA ARG A 206 -4.62 4.44 -15.81
C ARG A 206 -4.00 4.02 -17.14
N HIS A 207 -4.02 4.89 -18.17
CA HIS A 207 -3.51 4.54 -19.51
C HIS A 207 -2.00 4.30 -19.51
N ALA A 208 -1.23 5.12 -18.80
CA ALA A 208 0.21 4.88 -18.62
C ALA A 208 0.46 3.59 -17.81
N GLY A 209 -0.36 3.31 -16.77
CA GLY A 209 -0.28 2.08 -15.99
C GLY A 209 -0.57 0.83 -16.81
N GLU A 210 -1.59 0.86 -17.67
CA GLU A 210 -1.94 -0.23 -18.58
C GLU A 210 -0.83 -0.47 -19.62
N ALA A 211 -0.29 0.60 -20.21
CA ALA A 211 0.81 0.50 -21.16
C ALA A 211 2.06 -0.12 -20.50
N LEU A 212 2.39 0.30 -19.28
CA LEU A 212 3.54 -0.22 -18.54
C LEU A 212 3.36 -1.69 -18.15
N ALA A 213 2.18 -2.10 -17.68
CA ALA A 213 1.88 -3.49 -17.33
C ALA A 213 1.85 -4.42 -18.55
N ALA A 214 1.52 -3.89 -19.73
CA ALA A 214 1.47 -4.63 -20.99
C ALA A 214 2.81 -4.65 -21.75
N HIS A 215 3.80 -3.93 -21.29
CA HIS A 215 5.04 -3.73 -22.05
C HIS A 215 5.89 -5.01 -22.07
N PRO A 216 6.29 -5.52 -23.27
CA PRO A 216 7.04 -6.79 -23.38
C PRO A 216 8.45 -6.72 -22.76
N GLY A 217 8.95 -5.51 -22.53
CA GLY A 217 10.22 -5.26 -21.86
C GLY A 217 10.12 -5.25 -20.32
N VAL A 218 8.98 -5.56 -19.71
CA VAL A 218 8.80 -5.68 -18.26
C VAL A 218 8.81 -7.15 -17.85
N ASP A 219 9.60 -7.50 -16.85
CA ASP A 219 9.76 -8.89 -16.36
C ASP A 219 8.91 -9.16 -15.10
N LEU A 220 8.64 -8.13 -14.29
CA LEU A 220 7.79 -8.18 -13.09
C LEU A 220 6.97 -6.90 -12.99
N VAL A 221 5.68 -7.02 -12.70
CA VAL A 221 4.83 -5.90 -12.30
C VAL A 221 4.53 -6.02 -10.81
N ALA A 222 5.08 -5.12 -10.01
CA ALA A 222 4.79 -4.96 -8.60
C ALA A 222 3.77 -3.83 -8.40
N HIS A 223 2.60 -4.17 -7.90
CA HIS A 223 1.48 -3.25 -7.75
C HIS A 223 0.92 -3.28 -6.32
N VAL A 224 0.72 -2.09 -5.76
CA VAL A 224 -0.10 -1.87 -4.58
C VAL A 224 -1.23 -0.91 -4.96
N GLY A 225 -2.49 -1.29 -4.72
CA GLY A 225 -3.63 -0.47 -5.06
C GLY A 225 -4.96 -1.20 -5.10
N SER A 226 -5.92 -0.73 -5.92
CA SER A 226 -7.26 -1.31 -5.93
C SER A 226 -7.30 -2.72 -6.52
N THR A 227 -8.21 -3.56 -6.01
CA THR A 227 -8.45 -4.92 -6.53
C THR A 227 -8.79 -4.93 -8.02
N ALA A 228 -9.51 -3.93 -8.50
CA ALA A 228 -9.84 -3.82 -9.93
C ALA A 228 -8.59 -3.59 -10.79
N ALA A 229 -7.69 -2.71 -10.36
CA ALA A 229 -6.41 -2.47 -11.04
C ALA A 229 -5.51 -3.70 -11.00
N GLY A 230 -5.37 -4.35 -9.84
CA GLY A 230 -4.55 -5.57 -9.71
C GLY A 230 -5.02 -6.69 -10.63
N ARG A 231 -6.33 -6.92 -10.75
CA ARG A 231 -6.90 -7.90 -11.68
C ARG A 231 -6.62 -7.55 -13.14
N ALA A 232 -6.75 -6.28 -13.52
CA ALA A 232 -6.44 -5.82 -14.87
C ALA A 232 -4.95 -6.02 -15.20
N ILE A 233 -4.05 -5.67 -14.27
CA ILE A 233 -2.61 -5.90 -14.38
C ILE A 233 -2.29 -7.39 -14.57
N ALA A 234 -2.84 -8.26 -13.73
CA ALA A 234 -2.62 -9.70 -13.85
C ALA A 234 -3.04 -10.25 -15.23
N ALA A 235 -4.20 -9.81 -15.72
CA ALA A 235 -4.72 -10.25 -17.01
C ALA A 235 -3.84 -9.79 -18.19
N VAL A 236 -3.21 -8.63 -18.08
CA VAL A 236 -2.34 -8.08 -19.13
C VAL A 236 -0.94 -8.69 -19.03
N ALA A 237 -0.34 -8.76 -17.84
CA ALA A 237 0.98 -9.35 -17.60
C ALA A 237 1.06 -10.81 -18.06
N ALA A 238 -0.03 -11.58 -17.93
CA ALA A 238 -0.11 -12.95 -18.42
C ALA A 238 0.13 -13.09 -19.94
N ARG A 239 -0.08 -12.03 -20.72
CA ARG A 239 0.14 -12.04 -22.18
C ARG A 239 1.61 -11.88 -22.56
N THR A 240 2.38 -11.18 -21.73
CA THR A 240 3.81 -10.93 -21.94
C THR A 240 4.70 -11.94 -21.21
N GLY A 241 4.12 -12.72 -20.29
CA GLY A 241 4.86 -13.63 -19.43
C GLY A 241 5.54 -12.93 -18.24
N ALA A 242 5.27 -11.64 -18.01
CA ALA A 242 5.74 -10.93 -16.83
C ALA A 242 5.15 -11.54 -15.55
N ALA A 243 5.97 -11.69 -14.51
CA ALA A 243 5.51 -12.06 -13.20
C ALA A 243 4.69 -10.91 -12.57
N THR A 244 3.86 -11.22 -11.59
CA THR A 244 3.11 -10.20 -10.84
C THR A 244 3.24 -10.39 -9.34
N LEU A 245 3.39 -9.27 -8.64
CA LEU A 245 3.23 -9.12 -7.20
C LEU A 245 2.09 -8.12 -7.00
N LEU A 246 1.03 -8.54 -6.33
CA LEU A 246 -0.20 -7.75 -6.22
C LEU A 246 -0.62 -7.65 -4.76
N GLU A 247 -0.58 -6.45 -4.23
CA GLU A 247 -1.14 -6.05 -2.95
C GLU A 247 -2.38 -5.18 -3.22
N ASN A 248 -3.55 -5.81 -3.16
CA ASN A 248 -4.82 -5.17 -3.48
C ASN A 248 -5.55 -4.70 -2.22
N GLY A 249 -6.82 -4.29 -2.40
CA GLY A 249 -7.67 -3.88 -1.29
C GLY A 249 -8.05 -5.01 -0.34
N GLY A 250 -8.64 -4.61 0.80
CA GLY A 250 -9.14 -5.48 1.83
C GLY A 250 -10.61 -5.22 2.16
N LYS A 251 -11.17 -6.02 3.07
CA LYS A 251 -12.42 -5.81 3.79
C LYS A 251 -12.25 -6.43 5.18
N ASP A 252 -11.32 -5.87 5.92
CA ASP A 252 -10.76 -6.53 7.07
C ASP A 252 -11.71 -6.54 8.25
N PRO A 253 -11.97 -7.73 8.84
CA PRO A 253 -12.79 -7.85 10.02
C PRO A 253 -12.04 -7.46 11.30
N LEU A 254 -12.76 -6.81 12.21
CA LEU A 254 -12.39 -6.63 13.61
C LEU A 254 -13.40 -7.36 14.47
N ILE A 255 -12.96 -8.34 15.26
CA ILE A 255 -13.80 -9.07 16.20
C ILE A 255 -13.55 -8.54 17.62
N VAL A 256 -14.62 -8.15 18.30
CA VAL A 256 -14.60 -7.74 19.71
C VAL A 256 -15.29 -8.82 20.52
N ASP A 257 -14.51 -9.58 21.27
CA ASP A 257 -14.97 -10.69 22.09
C ASP A 257 -15.53 -10.21 23.44
N THR A 258 -16.26 -11.06 24.13
CA THR A 258 -16.71 -10.80 25.50
C THR A 258 -15.54 -10.69 26.49
N GLY A 259 -15.73 -9.95 27.55
CA GLY A 259 -14.74 -9.80 28.64
C GLY A 259 -13.55 -8.90 28.35
N VAL A 260 -13.52 -8.19 27.22
CA VAL A 260 -12.52 -7.16 26.94
C VAL A 260 -12.80 -5.88 27.74
N ASP A 261 -11.77 -5.08 27.98
CA ASP A 261 -11.99 -3.68 28.36
C ASP A 261 -12.63 -2.93 27.20
N VAL A 262 -13.89 -2.53 27.38
CA VAL A 262 -14.74 -1.98 26.32
C VAL A 262 -14.20 -0.63 25.82
N LYS A 263 -13.70 0.21 26.72
CA LYS A 263 -13.15 1.53 26.33
C LYS A 263 -11.85 1.40 25.54
N TRP A 264 -11.01 0.46 25.93
CA TRP A 264 -9.82 0.13 25.19
C TRP A 264 -10.17 -0.47 23.81
N ALA A 265 -11.12 -1.40 23.76
CA ALA A 265 -11.56 -2.02 22.50
C ALA A 265 -12.15 -1.00 21.53
N ALA A 266 -12.98 -0.06 22.02
CA ALA A 266 -13.50 1.05 21.21
C ALA A 266 -12.39 1.97 20.71
N GLY A 267 -11.36 2.23 21.51
CA GLY A 267 -10.17 2.98 21.09
C GLY A 267 -9.40 2.26 19.96
N GLN A 268 -9.21 0.94 20.07
CA GLN A 268 -8.60 0.13 18.99
C GLN A 268 -9.46 0.18 17.72
N ALA A 269 -10.77 0.01 17.84
CA ALA A 269 -11.69 0.08 16.71
C ALA A 269 -11.68 1.46 16.03
N ALA A 270 -11.72 2.54 16.82
CA ALA A 270 -11.63 3.90 16.28
C ALA A 270 -10.31 4.13 15.51
N THR A 271 -9.18 3.69 16.08
CA THR A 271 -7.88 3.74 15.38
C THR A 271 -7.92 2.92 14.10
N GLY A 272 -8.45 1.70 14.13
CA GLY A 272 -8.54 0.81 12.97
C GLY A 272 -9.44 1.32 11.85
N CYS A 273 -10.54 2.03 12.18
CA CYS A 273 -11.50 2.53 11.20
C CYS A 273 -11.20 3.95 10.70
N PHE A 274 -10.57 4.80 11.53
CA PHE A 274 -10.52 6.24 11.27
C PHE A 274 -9.12 6.78 10.99
N ALA A 275 -8.04 6.05 11.30
CA ALA A 275 -6.68 6.47 10.93
C ALA A 275 -6.59 6.75 9.42
N ASN A 276 -5.94 7.87 9.04
CA ASN A 276 -5.86 8.35 7.66
C ASN A 276 -7.24 8.42 6.97
N ALA A 277 -8.30 8.78 7.70
CA ALA A 277 -9.69 8.77 7.22
C ALA A 277 -10.14 7.39 6.66
N GLY A 278 -9.67 6.28 7.23
CA GLY A 278 -9.98 4.92 6.78
C GLY A 278 -9.29 4.53 5.47
N GLN A 279 -8.37 5.34 4.95
CA GLN A 279 -7.69 5.13 3.67
C GLN A 279 -6.42 4.28 3.83
N ILE A 280 -6.55 3.15 4.52
CA ILE A 280 -5.49 2.18 4.76
C ILE A 280 -6.00 0.81 4.30
N CYS A 281 -5.20 0.07 3.52
CA CYS A 281 -5.60 -1.24 2.97
C CYS A 281 -5.99 -2.27 4.06
N THR A 282 -5.40 -2.14 5.26
CA THR A 282 -5.69 -2.97 6.44
C THR A 282 -6.55 -2.26 7.49
N SER A 283 -7.36 -1.27 7.10
CA SER A 283 -8.38 -0.66 7.96
C SER A 283 -9.41 -1.70 8.38
N ALA A 284 -9.90 -1.59 9.62
CA ALA A 284 -11.03 -2.39 10.07
C ALA A 284 -12.31 -1.85 9.41
N GLU A 285 -12.84 -2.60 8.47
CA GLU A 285 -14.02 -2.19 7.70
C GLU A 285 -15.30 -2.96 8.02
N ARG A 286 -15.19 -4.02 8.85
CA ARG A 286 -16.33 -4.81 9.36
C ARG A 286 -16.06 -5.13 10.82
N ILE A 287 -16.93 -4.67 11.71
CA ILE A 287 -16.80 -4.92 13.14
C ILE A 287 -17.86 -5.92 13.59
N TYR A 288 -17.42 -7.02 14.17
CA TYR A 288 -18.27 -8.03 14.81
C TYR A 288 -18.10 -7.94 16.33
N VAL A 289 -19.12 -7.46 17.04
CA VAL A 289 -19.05 -7.24 18.48
C VAL A 289 -19.97 -8.23 19.21
N HIS A 290 -19.43 -8.91 20.23
CA HIS A 290 -20.20 -9.81 21.05
C HIS A 290 -21.31 -9.05 21.79
N ARG A 291 -22.54 -9.61 21.82
CA ARG A 291 -23.74 -8.97 22.37
C ARG A 291 -23.57 -8.48 23.80
N ASP A 292 -22.82 -9.22 24.62
CA ASP A 292 -22.63 -8.89 26.06
C ASP A 292 -21.89 -7.57 26.28
N VAL A 293 -21.15 -7.08 25.30
CA VAL A 293 -20.39 -5.82 25.37
C VAL A 293 -20.85 -4.78 24.33
N ALA A 294 -21.80 -5.15 23.47
CA ALA A 294 -22.16 -4.36 22.28
C ALA A 294 -22.71 -2.98 22.60
N GLU A 295 -23.60 -2.83 23.58
CA GLU A 295 -24.21 -1.54 23.91
C GLU A 295 -23.15 -0.55 24.42
N GLU A 296 -22.32 -0.98 25.37
CA GLU A 296 -21.25 -0.15 25.95
C GLU A 296 -20.18 0.15 24.90
N PHE A 297 -19.82 -0.84 24.06
CA PHE A 297 -18.86 -0.68 22.97
C PHE A 297 -19.33 0.34 21.94
N LEU A 298 -20.58 0.27 21.47
CA LEU A 298 -21.14 1.22 20.52
C LEU A 298 -21.14 2.64 21.09
N ALA A 299 -21.55 2.81 22.35
CA ALA A 299 -21.54 4.11 22.99
C ALA A 299 -20.10 4.68 23.09
N ALA A 300 -19.13 3.87 23.48
CA ALA A 300 -17.74 4.26 23.56
C ALA A 300 -17.12 4.56 22.17
N LEU A 301 -17.49 3.80 21.15
CA LEU A 301 -17.00 4.02 19.78
C LEU A 301 -17.56 5.32 19.18
N VAL A 302 -18.84 5.63 19.42
CA VAL A 302 -19.46 6.91 19.03
C VAL A 302 -18.73 8.06 19.70
N GLN A 303 -18.50 7.98 21.02
CA GLN A 303 -17.76 9.00 21.73
C GLN A 303 -16.37 9.22 21.12
N ARG A 304 -15.62 8.16 20.82
CA ARG A 304 -14.32 8.26 20.15
C ARG A 304 -14.38 8.90 18.77
N ALA A 305 -15.42 8.57 17.99
CA ALA A 305 -15.63 9.17 16.67
C ALA A 305 -15.89 10.69 16.77
N GLU A 306 -16.69 11.11 17.73
CA GLU A 306 -17.04 12.52 17.95
C GLU A 306 -15.89 13.36 18.53
N GLU A 307 -14.96 12.75 19.27
CA GLU A 307 -13.77 13.39 19.81
C GLU A 307 -12.70 13.68 18.72
N LEU A 308 -12.76 13.05 17.54
CA LEU A 308 -11.78 13.25 16.49
C LEU A 308 -11.94 14.62 15.84
N ARG A 309 -10.89 15.44 15.89
CA ARG A 309 -10.86 16.72 15.19
C ARG A 309 -10.69 16.52 13.69
N VAL A 310 -11.75 16.80 12.95
CA VAL A 310 -11.74 16.80 11.47
C VAL A 310 -11.29 18.15 10.98
N GLY A 311 -10.31 18.18 10.05
CA GLY A 311 -9.78 19.45 9.55
C GLY A 311 -8.77 19.28 8.41
N PRO A 312 -8.21 20.39 7.91
CA PRO A 312 -7.14 20.35 6.92
C PRO A 312 -5.91 19.60 7.46
N GLY A 313 -5.32 18.69 6.66
CA GLY A 313 -4.18 17.89 7.09
C GLY A 313 -2.92 18.71 7.46
N ARG A 314 -2.82 19.96 7.00
CA ARG A 314 -1.72 20.88 7.36
C ARG A 314 -1.82 21.44 8.78
N ASP A 315 -2.99 21.38 9.42
CA ASP A 315 -3.17 21.77 10.82
C ASP A 315 -2.66 20.63 11.71
N GLU A 316 -1.67 20.92 12.53
CA GLU A 316 -1.01 19.95 13.44
C GLU A 316 -1.99 19.31 14.47
N GLU A 317 -3.12 19.95 14.75
CA GLU A 317 -4.14 19.42 15.64
C GLU A 317 -5.20 18.56 14.91
N THR A 318 -5.13 18.45 13.59
CA THR A 318 -6.05 17.62 12.81
C THR A 318 -5.77 16.15 13.08
N ALA A 319 -6.77 15.44 13.58
CA ALA A 319 -6.72 13.99 13.78
C ALA A 319 -7.23 13.21 12.55
N LEU A 320 -8.17 13.79 11.81
CA LEU A 320 -8.76 13.20 10.61
C LEU A 320 -8.81 14.23 9.48
N GLY A 321 -8.00 13.99 8.45
CA GLY A 321 -7.98 14.79 7.23
C GLY A 321 -9.16 14.49 6.29
N PRO A 322 -9.23 15.19 5.13
CA PRO A 322 -10.20 14.85 4.09
C PRO A 322 -9.89 13.50 3.44
N LEU A 323 -10.85 12.95 2.72
CA LEU A 323 -10.60 11.92 1.73
C LEU A 323 -9.78 12.49 0.56
N VAL A 324 -9.08 11.63 -0.17
CA VAL A 324 -8.14 12.04 -1.22
C VAL A 324 -8.77 12.92 -2.31
N ASP A 325 -10.03 12.70 -2.62
CA ASP A 325 -10.81 13.50 -3.56
C ASP A 325 -12.33 13.32 -3.35
N ARG A 326 -13.09 14.13 -4.04
CA ARG A 326 -14.56 14.05 -3.98
C ARG A 326 -15.10 12.75 -4.55
N ALA A 327 -14.43 12.14 -5.53
CA ALA A 327 -14.88 10.88 -6.11
C ALA A 327 -14.80 9.75 -5.06
N GLN A 328 -13.75 9.71 -4.25
CA GLN A 328 -13.64 8.78 -3.12
C GLN A 328 -14.69 9.08 -2.04
N ARG A 329 -14.91 10.35 -1.73
CA ARG A 329 -15.97 10.76 -0.79
C ARG A 329 -17.37 10.29 -1.25
N ASP A 330 -17.66 10.41 -2.54
CA ASP A 330 -18.93 9.99 -3.10
C ASP A 330 -19.12 8.46 -3.07
N VAL A 331 -18.02 7.70 -3.13
CA VAL A 331 -18.04 6.24 -2.89
C VAL A 331 -18.42 5.94 -1.44
N VAL A 332 -17.78 6.61 -0.49
CA VAL A 332 -18.04 6.44 0.95
C VAL A 332 -19.50 6.81 1.28
N ASP A 333 -19.96 7.97 0.83
CA ASP A 333 -21.33 8.44 1.06
C ASP A 333 -22.36 7.48 0.49
N ARG A 334 -22.12 6.93 -0.71
CA ARG A 334 -23.01 5.93 -1.33
C ARG A 334 -23.09 4.65 -0.50
N HIS A 335 -21.97 4.14 0.03
CA HIS A 335 -21.96 2.95 0.90
C HIS A 335 -22.72 3.20 2.21
N VAL A 336 -22.53 4.36 2.82
CA VAL A 336 -23.21 4.74 4.06
C VAL A 336 -24.73 4.90 3.83
N ARG A 337 -25.13 5.63 2.80
CA ARG A 337 -26.58 5.81 2.47
C ARG A 337 -27.22 4.48 2.12
N GLY A 338 -26.58 3.66 1.30
CA GLY A 338 -27.09 2.34 0.95
C GLY A 338 -27.27 1.43 2.16
N ALA A 339 -26.38 1.51 3.16
CA ALA A 339 -26.53 0.78 4.40
C ALA A 339 -27.74 1.28 5.23
N ILE A 340 -27.91 2.60 5.34
CA ILE A 340 -29.04 3.21 6.06
C ILE A 340 -30.38 2.83 5.37
N GLU A 341 -30.46 2.91 4.04
CA GLU A 341 -31.63 2.50 3.26
C GLU A 341 -31.93 0.99 3.41
N ALA A 342 -30.89 0.17 3.60
CA ALA A 342 -31.03 -1.26 3.86
C ALA A 342 -31.31 -1.61 5.33
N GLY A 343 -31.47 -0.61 6.21
CA GLY A 343 -31.89 -0.78 7.60
C GLY A 343 -30.80 -0.66 8.66
N ALA A 344 -29.56 -0.30 8.29
CA ALA A 344 -28.53 0.02 9.26
C ALA A 344 -28.89 1.31 10.02
N ARG A 345 -28.56 1.33 11.30
CA ARG A 345 -28.81 2.47 12.19
C ARG A 345 -27.60 3.39 12.25
N LEU A 346 -27.74 4.62 11.76
CA LEU A 346 -26.71 5.64 11.88
C LEU A 346 -26.63 6.13 13.32
N LEU A 347 -25.45 6.05 13.94
CA LEU A 347 -25.20 6.50 15.30
C LEU A 347 -24.53 7.88 15.34
N THR A 348 -23.58 8.14 14.44
CA THR A 348 -22.94 9.45 14.27
C THR A 348 -22.33 9.57 12.88
N GLY A 349 -22.06 10.79 12.41
CA GLY A 349 -21.51 11.06 11.07
C GLY A 349 -22.54 10.89 9.94
N GLY A 350 -22.15 10.28 8.85
CA GLY A 350 -23.04 9.86 7.75
C GLY A 350 -23.56 11.00 6.86
N TYR A 351 -22.81 12.09 6.73
CA TYR A 351 -23.20 13.22 5.87
C TYR A 351 -21.97 13.83 5.17
N VAL A 352 -22.23 14.47 4.03
CA VAL A 352 -21.22 15.28 3.33
C VAL A 352 -21.27 16.70 3.87
N PRO A 353 -20.19 17.21 4.51
CA PRO A 353 -20.14 18.58 4.99
C PRO A 353 -20.23 19.60 3.83
N GLU A 354 -20.79 20.76 4.11
CA GLU A 354 -20.75 21.89 3.17
C GLU A 354 -19.31 22.40 3.01
N GLY A 355 -18.98 22.89 1.80
CA GLY A 355 -17.68 23.50 1.52
C GLY A 355 -16.89 22.83 0.39
N PRO A 356 -15.70 23.36 0.10
CA PRO A 356 -14.93 22.93 -1.06
C PRO A 356 -14.20 21.59 -0.88
N GLY A 357 -13.92 21.17 0.37
CA GLY A 357 -13.11 20.01 0.68
C GLY A 357 -13.81 18.67 0.42
N ALA A 358 -13.01 17.61 0.39
CA ALA A 358 -13.46 16.22 0.31
C ALA A 358 -13.66 15.58 1.71
N PHE A 359 -14.08 16.37 2.67
CA PHE A 359 -14.29 15.91 4.05
C PHE A 359 -15.48 14.93 4.14
N TYR A 360 -15.31 13.95 5.03
CA TYR A 360 -16.36 13.07 5.50
C TYR A 360 -16.13 12.77 6.98
N PRO A 361 -17.11 12.97 7.86
CA PRO A 361 -16.91 12.78 9.29
C PRO A 361 -16.76 11.30 9.64
N PRO A 362 -16.09 10.96 10.77
CA PRO A 362 -16.11 9.62 11.32
C PRO A 362 -17.55 9.15 11.47
N THR A 363 -17.86 8.01 10.87
CA THR A 363 -19.23 7.50 10.76
C THR A 363 -19.32 6.14 11.45
N VAL A 364 -20.32 5.99 12.33
CA VAL A 364 -20.60 4.71 13.00
C VAL A 364 -21.99 4.22 12.58
N LEU A 365 -22.05 3.04 11.98
CA LEU A 365 -23.25 2.33 11.60
C LEU A 365 -23.43 1.10 12.48
N ALA A 366 -24.57 0.93 13.08
CA ALA A 366 -24.97 -0.28 13.80
C ALA A 366 -26.00 -1.09 13.01
N ASP A 367 -26.24 -2.31 13.46
CA ASP A 367 -27.22 -3.23 12.86
C ASP A 367 -26.92 -3.54 11.37
N CYS A 368 -25.63 -3.49 10.99
CA CYS A 368 -25.20 -3.85 9.64
C CYS A 368 -25.38 -5.33 9.37
N THR A 369 -25.73 -5.68 8.12
CA THR A 369 -25.92 -7.07 7.68
C THR A 369 -25.03 -7.38 6.47
N GLU A 370 -24.70 -8.66 6.27
CA GLU A 370 -23.73 -9.12 5.25
C GLU A 370 -24.14 -8.83 3.80
N ASN A 371 -25.38 -8.48 3.54
CA ASN A 371 -25.87 -8.10 2.20
C ASN A 371 -25.67 -6.61 1.85
N MET A 372 -25.25 -5.78 2.82
CA MET A 372 -24.96 -4.37 2.61
C MET A 372 -23.59 -4.18 1.95
N ASP A 373 -23.49 -3.24 1.01
CA ASP A 373 -22.21 -2.97 0.34
C ASP A 373 -21.11 -2.54 1.32
N VAL A 374 -21.48 -1.79 2.38
CA VAL A 374 -20.58 -1.39 3.46
C VAL A 374 -19.97 -2.58 4.23
N MET A 375 -20.51 -3.79 4.10
CA MET A 375 -19.98 -5.02 4.68
C MET A 375 -19.26 -5.91 3.66
N ARG A 376 -19.43 -5.68 2.36
CA ARG A 376 -18.93 -6.55 1.28
C ARG A 376 -17.83 -5.93 0.43
N GLU A 377 -17.98 -4.64 0.13
CA GLU A 377 -17.08 -3.87 -0.73
C GLU A 377 -16.13 -3.03 0.11
N GLU A 378 -14.89 -2.89 -0.35
CA GLU A 378 -13.94 -1.97 0.27
C GLU A 378 -14.48 -0.54 0.22
N THR A 379 -14.63 0.09 1.38
CA THR A 379 -15.17 1.45 1.50
C THR A 379 -14.05 2.49 1.38
N PHE A 380 -12.91 2.20 1.97
CA PHE A 380 -11.72 3.05 1.99
C PHE A 380 -12.04 4.47 2.46
N GLY A 381 -12.75 4.55 3.58
CA GLY A 381 -13.25 5.78 4.19
C GLY A 381 -13.50 5.63 5.69
N PRO A 382 -13.79 6.71 6.43
CA PRO A 382 -13.87 6.72 7.88
C PRO A 382 -15.22 6.15 8.38
N VAL A 383 -15.46 4.87 8.11
CA VAL A 383 -16.74 4.20 8.41
C VAL A 383 -16.51 2.95 9.26
N ALA A 384 -17.09 2.92 10.44
CA ALA A 384 -17.17 1.75 11.31
C ALA A 384 -18.52 1.07 11.12
N ALA A 385 -18.57 0.01 10.34
CA ALA A 385 -19.78 -0.80 10.10
C ALA A 385 -19.84 -1.94 11.13
N VAL A 386 -20.80 -1.89 12.04
CA VAL A 386 -20.88 -2.78 13.21
C VAL A 386 -22.07 -3.73 13.09
N ARG A 387 -21.79 -5.01 13.31
CA ARG A 387 -22.77 -6.08 13.49
C ARG A 387 -22.62 -6.70 14.87
N VAL A 388 -23.71 -6.80 15.62
CA VAL A 388 -23.76 -7.54 16.88
C VAL A 388 -23.90 -9.04 16.58
N VAL A 389 -23.13 -9.86 17.31
CA VAL A 389 -23.12 -11.31 17.18
C VAL A 389 -23.40 -11.98 18.54
N GLU A 390 -23.96 -13.17 18.48
CA GLU A 390 -24.35 -13.97 19.65
C GLU A 390 -23.16 -14.65 20.34
N SER A 391 -22.07 -14.91 19.58
CA SER A 391 -20.91 -15.65 20.07
C SER A 391 -19.66 -15.35 19.27
N PHE A 392 -18.49 -15.71 19.83
CA PHE A 392 -17.22 -15.69 19.10
C PHE A 392 -17.23 -16.62 17.88
N ASP A 393 -17.95 -17.75 17.96
CA ASP A 393 -18.07 -18.69 16.83
C ASP A 393 -18.79 -18.05 15.64
N GLU A 394 -19.91 -17.36 15.88
CA GLU A 394 -20.61 -16.60 14.83
C GLU A 394 -19.71 -15.49 14.25
N ALA A 395 -19.03 -14.73 15.12
CA ALA A 395 -18.10 -13.69 14.65
C ALA A 395 -17.02 -14.26 13.71
N LEU A 396 -16.45 -15.40 14.09
CA LEU A 396 -15.41 -16.06 13.33
C LEU A 396 -15.93 -16.58 11.98
N GLU A 397 -17.14 -17.17 11.96
CA GLU A 397 -17.80 -17.65 10.74
C GLU A 397 -18.05 -16.49 9.77
N LEU A 398 -18.67 -15.40 10.23
CA LEU A 398 -18.94 -14.21 9.41
C LEU A 398 -17.67 -13.53 8.92
N ALA A 399 -16.64 -13.44 9.77
CA ALA A 399 -15.36 -12.87 9.40
C ALA A 399 -14.68 -13.62 8.25
N ARG A 400 -14.89 -14.94 8.15
CA ARG A 400 -14.33 -15.81 7.08
C ARG A 400 -15.05 -15.65 5.75
N GLU A 401 -16.29 -15.17 5.76
CA GLU A 401 -17.10 -14.95 4.56
C GLU A 401 -16.72 -13.64 3.88
N SER A 402 -15.65 -13.65 3.09
CA SER A 402 -15.21 -12.51 2.29
C SER A 402 -14.52 -12.99 1.02
N ARG A 403 -14.64 -12.21 -0.05
CA ARG A 403 -13.80 -12.40 -1.23
C ARG A 403 -12.37 -11.89 -1.03
N TYR A 404 -12.13 -11.11 0.01
CA TYR A 404 -10.84 -10.57 0.42
C TYR A 404 -10.14 -11.48 1.43
N GLY A 405 -8.88 -11.19 1.71
CA GLY A 405 -8.08 -11.93 2.66
C GLY A 405 -6.76 -11.23 2.97
N LEU A 406 -6.82 -9.89 3.28
CA LEU A 406 -5.63 -9.11 3.56
C LEU A 406 -5.24 -9.21 5.03
N ALA A 407 -6.03 -8.67 5.94
CA ALA A 407 -5.76 -8.77 7.37
C ALA A 407 -7.05 -9.01 8.19
N ALA A 408 -6.88 -9.27 9.48
CA ALA A 408 -7.95 -9.34 10.47
C ALA A 408 -7.41 -8.92 11.84
N THR A 409 -8.29 -8.34 12.65
CA THR A 409 -7.98 -7.99 14.05
C THR A 409 -8.96 -8.69 14.99
N VAL A 410 -8.45 -9.24 16.09
CA VAL A 410 -9.29 -9.86 17.13
C VAL A 410 -8.90 -9.33 18.49
N LEU A 411 -9.85 -8.74 19.19
CA LEU A 411 -9.71 -8.22 20.53
C LEU A 411 -10.37 -9.22 21.49
N THR A 412 -9.56 -9.95 22.25
CA THR A 412 -10.04 -11.03 23.13
C THR A 412 -9.12 -11.24 24.34
N PRO A 413 -9.65 -11.46 25.54
CA PRO A 413 -8.87 -11.90 26.69
C PRO A 413 -8.65 -13.41 26.67
N SER A 414 -9.36 -14.17 25.82
CA SER A 414 -9.29 -15.61 25.72
C SER A 414 -8.14 -16.08 24.85
N MET A 415 -7.14 -16.73 25.46
CA MET A 415 -6.06 -17.37 24.72
C MET A 415 -6.59 -18.45 23.75
N ALA A 416 -7.65 -19.16 24.10
CA ALA A 416 -8.26 -20.15 23.22
C ALA A 416 -8.85 -19.51 21.96
N ASN A 417 -9.59 -18.40 22.10
CA ASN A 417 -10.14 -17.66 20.98
C ASN A 417 -9.05 -17.01 20.13
N ALA A 418 -8.01 -16.45 20.75
CA ALA A 418 -6.83 -15.93 20.06
C ALA A 418 -6.16 -17.02 19.20
N GLN A 419 -5.97 -18.24 19.75
CA GLN A 419 -5.39 -19.36 19.04
C GLN A 419 -6.26 -19.86 17.88
N ARG A 420 -7.57 -19.84 18.03
CA ARG A 420 -8.52 -20.15 16.96
C ARG A 420 -8.49 -19.11 15.86
N ALA A 421 -8.52 -17.83 16.23
CA ALA A 421 -8.56 -16.73 15.26
C ALA A 421 -7.44 -16.83 14.22
N TRP A 422 -6.18 -16.93 14.65
CA TRP A 422 -5.08 -16.94 13.70
C TRP A 422 -4.97 -18.25 12.89
N ARG A 423 -5.59 -19.35 13.35
CA ARG A 423 -5.63 -20.61 12.61
C ARG A 423 -6.79 -20.70 11.62
N GLU A 424 -7.92 -20.07 11.95
CA GLU A 424 -9.17 -20.25 11.23
C GLU A 424 -9.49 -19.08 10.27
N LEU A 425 -8.95 -17.88 10.50
CA LEU A 425 -9.18 -16.74 9.61
C LEU A 425 -8.31 -16.86 8.35
N PRO A 426 -8.92 -16.91 7.13
CA PRO A 426 -8.19 -17.05 5.88
C PRO A 426 -7.70 -15.70 5.36
N VAL A 427 -6.79 -15.08 6.09
CA VAL A 427 -6.18 -13.79 5.78
C VAL A 427 -4.66 -13.89 5.91
N GLY A 428 -3.94 -13.00 5.23
CA GLY A 428 -2.48 -12.95 5.30
C GLY A 428 -1.96 -12.54 6.67
N THR A 429 -2.60 -11.56 7.33
CA THR A 429 -2.18 -11.04 8.62
C THR A 429 -3.29 -11.16 9.66
N VAL A 430 -3.00 -11.77 10.82
CA VAL A 430 -3.90 -11.74 11.97
C VAL A 430 -3.24 -11.01 13.12
N LYS A 431 -3.94 -10.02 13.65
CA LYS A 431 -3.50 -9.21 14.79
C LYS A 431 -4.38 -9.53 16.00
N ILE A 432 -3.77 -9.83 17.11
CA ILE A 432 -4.48 -10.11 18.37
C ILE A 432 -4.20 -8.96 19.34
N ASN A 433 -5.27 -8.34 19.82
CA ASN A 433 -5.24 -7.24 20.79
C ASN A 433 -4.43 -6.01 20.34
N ALA A 434 -4.36 -5.79 19.02
CA ALA A 434 -3.82 -4.56 18.43
C ALA A 434 -4.34 -4.42 17.00
N VAL A 435 -4.68 -3.21 16.53
CA VAL A 435 -5.10 -2.99 15.13
C VAL A 435 -3.91 -2.70 14.22
N PHE A 436 -2.87 -2.06 14.74
CA PHE A 436 -1.61 -1.81 14.04
C PHE A 436 -0.43 -2.31 14.87
N GLY A 437 0.73 -2.43 14.25
CA GLY A 437 1.94 -2.92 14.87
C GLY A 437 2.39 -4.26 14.30
N GLY A 438 3.46 -4.77 14.84
CA GLY A 438 4.15 -5.98 14.42
C GLY A 438 5.66 -5.80 14.46
N ALA A 439 6.41 -6.89 14.46
CA ALA A 439 7.86 -6.81 14.38
C ALA A 439 8.29 -6.31 12.99
N PRO A 440 9.31 -5.46 12.88
CA PRO A 440 9.93 -5.14 11.60
C PRO A 440 10.37 -6.42 10.89
N GLY A 441 10.08 -6.53 9.60
CA GLY A 441 10.42 -7.70 8.79
C GLY A 441 9.40 -8.83 8.82
N GLY A 442 8.29 -8.70 9.55
CA GLY A 442 7.16 -9.62 9.40
C GLY A 442 6.50 -9.41 8.03
N ALA A 443 6.44 -10.46 7.21
CA ALA A 443 5.82 -10.44 5.90
C ALA A 443 4.61 -11.38 5.85
N ALA A 444 3.61 -10.98 5.09
CA ALA A 444 2.44 -11.81 4.81
C ALA A 444 2.10 -11.76 3.33
N GLN A 445 1.50 -12.84 2.84
CA GLN A 445 0.90 -12.85 1.51
C GLN A 445 -0.58 -12.51 1.65
N PRO A 446 -1.11 -11.57 0.85
CA PRO A 446 -2.54 -11.38 0.74
C PRO A 446 -3.18 -12.64 0.12
N LEU A 447 -4.42 -12.93 0.50
CA LEU A 447 -5.16 -14.06 -0.03
C LEU A 447 -6.34 -13.62 -0.89
N ARG A 448 -6.83 -14.51 -1.75
CA ARG A 448 -8.04 -14.29 -2.55
C ARG A 448 -7.95 -13.02 -3.42
N ALA A 449 -8.99 -12.16 -3.36
CA ALA A 449 -9.04 -10.92 -4.14
C ALA A 449 -8.05 -9.85 -3.67
N SER A 450 -7.49 -10.00 -2.46
CA SER A 450 -6.47 -9.10 -1.92
C SER A 450 -5.09 -9.28 -2.56
N GLY A 451 -4.91 -10.28 -3.44
CA GLY A 451 -3.69 -10.39 -4.26
C GLY A 451 -2.84 -11.63 -3.98
N HIS A 452 -1.56 -11.52 -4.27
CA HIS A 452 -0.56 -12.59 -4.09
C HIS A 452 0.87 -12.02 -4.09
N GLY A 453 1.80 -12.83 -3.59
CA GLY A 453 3.20 -12.44 -3.38
C GLY A 453 3.39 -11.70 -2.05
N PHE A 454 4.64 -11.54 -1.66
CA PHE A 454 5.01 -10.81 -0.44
C PHE A 454 5.29 -9.35 -0.79
N GLY A 455 4.43 -8.44 -0.38
CA GLY A 455 4.57 -7.00 -0.65
C GLY A 455 5.56 -6.28 0.28
N TYR A 456 6.07 -6.95 1.31
CA TYR A 456 6.95 -6.41 2.33
C TYR A 456 7.84 -7.51 2.95
N GLY A 457 8.80 -7.12 3.79
CA GLY A 457 9.66 -8.04 4.54
C GLY A 457 10.80 -8.64 3.73
N PRO A 458 11.61 -9.55 4.33
CA PRO A 458 12.70 -10.24 3.66
C PRO A 458 12.25 -11.05 2.44
N GLU A 459 11.05 -11.63 2.49
CA GLU A 459 10.45 -12.47 1.44
C GLU A 459 10.15 -11.66 0.15
N LEU A 460 10.00 -10.33 0.25
CA LEU A 460 9.90 -9.48 -0.94
C LEU A 460 11.14 -9.57 -1.83
N LEU A 461 12.32 -9.85 -1.26
CA LEU A 461 13.56 -10.05 -2.05
C LEU A 461 13.46 -11.31 -2.91
N ASP A 462 12.78 -12.37 -2.45
CA ASP A 462 12.51 -13.58 -3.24
C ASP A 462 11.57 -13.27 -4.41
N GLU A 463 10.56 -12.42 -4.20
CA GLU A 463 9.65 -11.99 -5.28
C GLU A 463 10.39 -11.19 -6.37
N MET A 464 11.40 -10.40 -5.98
CA MET A 464 12.21 -9.59 -6.91
C MET A 464 13.29 -10.40 -7.64
N THR A 465 13.42 -11.69 -7.37
CA THR A 465 14.44 -12.58 -7.97
C THR A 465 13.81 -13.84 -8.55
N HIS A 466 14.58 -14.58 -9.31
CA HIS A 466 14.29 -15.96 -9.65
C HIS A 466 15.48 -16.85 -9.27
N THR A 467 15.20 -18.12 -9.00
CA THR A 467 16.21 -19.09 -8.60
C THR A 467 16.74 -19.83 -9.81
N LYS A 468 18.06 -19.88 -9.98
CA LYS A 468 18.76 -20.67 -10.97
C LYS A 468 19.52 -21.82 -10.29
N VAL A 469 19.44 -23.02 -10.83
CA VAL A 469 20.30 -24.13 -10.44
C VAL A 469 21.56 -24.13 -11.31
N VAL A 470 22.71 -24.24 -10.67
CA VAL A 470 24.01 -24.37 -11.32
C VAL A 470 24.60 -25.70 -10.94
N HIS A 471 24.99 -26.50 -11.94
CA HIS A 471 25.70 -27.77 -11.78
C HIS A 471 27.05 -27.68 -12.49
N LEU A 472 28.11 -27.87 -11.76
CA LEU A 472 29.48 -27.90 -12.27
C LEU A 472 30.04 -29.33 -12.09
N SER A 473 30.32 -30.00 -13.18
CA SER A 473 30.92 -31.34 -13.22
C SER A 473 32.32 -31.25 -13.80
N PRO A 474 33.31 -32.04 -13.35
CA PRO A 474 34.61 -32.12 -14.00
C PRO A 474 34.45 -32.71 -15.43
N LEU A 475 35.39 -32.36 -16.27
CA LEU A 475 35.52 -33.04 -17.55
C LEU A 475 36.01 -34.46 -17.33
N PRO A 476 35.60 -35.44 -18.15
CA PRO A 476 36.05 -36.82 -18.07
C PRO A 476 37.56 -36.97 -18.32
#